data_fa665fb9f04b89a2287cf09b2cbdc2f4
#
_entry.id   fa665fb9f04b89a2287cf09b2cbdc2f4
#
_cell.length_a   1.000
_cell.length_b   1.000
_cell.length_c   1.000
_cell.angle_alpha   90.00
_cell.angle_beta   90.00
_cell.angle_gamma   90.00
#
_symmetry.space_group_name_H-M   'P 1'
#
loop_
_entity.id
_entity.type
_entity.pdbx_description
1 polymer ?
#
loop_
_entity_poly.entity_id
_entity_poly.type
_entity_poly.pdbx_seq_one_letter_code
_entity_poly.pdbx_strand_id
1 'polypeptide(L)'
;METLFEVAETTAKAPAKTDQLYSNLEEYKKIINTNPKTKWVKANPYANNALYLPIGIVEELLNKVFPFWQVEQHGEPKIIGNSVVISVTLKVWHPILNQWLSYAGVGAVPIEVQQGAHPTDFTKINAKALHKNVPAAMSFAVNNAAKKIGKLFGSHLNRKDSEI
;
A
#
# COMPACT_ATOMS: atom_id res chain seq x y z
N MET A 1 57.59 38.76 25.90
CA MET A 1 56.19 38.87 26.33
C MET A 1 55.32 38.52 25.11
N GLU A 2 55.08 37.23 24.96
CA GLU A 2 54.32 36.66 23.85
C GLU A 2 52.85 36.58 24.24
N THR A 3 51.97 37.26 23.51
CA THR A 3 50.53 37.12 23.63
C THR A 3 50.04 36.13 22.60
N LEU A 4 49.73 34.94 23.02
CA LEU A 4 49.02 33.91 22.28
C LEU A 4 47.59 34.37 22.01
N PHE A 5 47.28 34.68 20.74
CA PHE A 5 45.92 34.75 20.26
C PHE A 5 45.49 33.31 19.90
N GLU A 6 44.74 32.72 20.78
CA GLU A 6 44.06 31.46 20.53
C GLU A 6 42.84 31.73 19.63
N VAL A 7 43.01 31.47 18.34
CA VAL A 7 41.88 31.47 17.39
C VAL A 7 41.09 30.22 17.67
N ALA A 8 39.95 30.36 18.34
CA ALA A 8 38.94 29.33 18.43
C ALA A 8 38.35 29.07 17.05
N GLU A 9 38.92 28.11 16.32
CA GLU A 9 38.24 27.54 15.15
C GLU A 9 36.97 26.84 15.62
N THR A 10 35.83 27.51 15.44
CA THR A 10 34.51 26.88 15.54
C THR A 10 34.33 26.02 14.29
N THR A 11 34.93 24.85 14.28
CA THR A 11 34.60 23.83 13.28
C THR A 11 33.16 23.42 13.50
N ALA A 12 32.22 23.99 12.73
CA ALA A 12 30.88 23.46 12.60
C ALA A 12 30.98 22.02 12.13
N LYS A 13 30.86 21.09 13.07
CA LYS A 13 30.97 19.65 12.82
C LYS A 13 29.81 19.31 11.87
N ALA A 14 30.14 18.88 10.65
CA ALA A 14 29.12 18.37 9.73
C ALA A 14 28.27 17.33 10.47
N PRO A 15 26.92 17.38 10.34
CA PRO A 15 26.06 16.44 11.05
C PRO A 15 26.54 15.02 10.77
N ALA A 16 26.63 14.21 11.80
CA ALA A 16 27.07 12.83 11.66
C ALA A 16 26.19 12.13 10.62
N LYS A 17 26.71 11.20 9.81
CA LYS A 17 25.93 10.45 8.80
C LYS A 17 24.65 9.86 9.38
N THR A 18 24.66 9.53 10.67
CA THR A 18 23.52 9.05 11.43
C THR A 18 22.40 10.10 11.55
N ASP A 19 22.73 11.36 11.85
CA ASP A 19 21.74 12.43 12.01
C ASP A 19 21.06 12.75 10.67
N GLN A 20 21.82 12.73 9.58
CA GLN A 20 21.26 12.88 8.24
C GLN A 20 20.32 11.72 7.87
N LEU A 21 20.67 10.49 8.24
CA LEU A 21 19.81 9.33 8.01
C LEU A 21 18.49 9.46 8.77
N TYR A 22 18.52 9.85 10.04
CA TYR A 22 17.30 10.07 10.83
C TYR A 22 16.44 11.21 10.27
N SER A 23 17.04 12.31 9.85
CA SER A 23 16.33 13.42 9.21
C SER A 23 15.59 12.95 7.95
N ASN A 24 16.26 12.21 7.07
CA ASN A 24 15.69 11.68 5.84
C ASN A 24 14.55 10.67 6.13
N LEU A 25 14.69 9.85 7.17
CA LEU A 25 13.65 8.91 7.60
C LEU A 25 12.40 9.65 8.11
N GLU A 26 12.56 10.73 8.84
CA GLU A 26 11.43 11.54 9.32
C GLU A 26 10.69 12.22 8.16
N GLU A 27 11.41 12.72 7.16
CA GLU A 27 10.77 13.25 5.93
C GLU A 27 10.00 12.17 5.19
N TYR A 28 10.58 10.98 5.02
CA TYR A 28 9.91 9.85 4.40
C TYR A 28 8.63 9.47 5.15
N LYS A 29 8.70 9.38 6.50
CA LYS A 29 7.53 9.09 7.34
C LYS A 29 6.43 10.14 7.17
N LYS A 30 6.76 11.42 7.06
CA LYS A 30 5.80 12.48 6.78
C LYS A 30 5.08 12.25 5.44
N ILE A 31 5.81 11.86 4.40
CA ILE A 31 5.24 11.58 3.07
C ILE A 31 4.26 10.41 3.13
N ILE A 32 4.68 9.26 3.65
CA ILE A 32 3.82 8.06 3.67
C ILE A 32 2.63 8.17 4.62
N ASN A 33 2.72 9.04 5.63
CA ASN A 33 1.64 9.31 6.59
C ASN A 33 0.78 10.53 6.23
N THR A 34 0.98 11.14 5.08
CA THR A 34 0.08 12.16 4.53
C THR A 34 -1.23 11.50 4.08
N ASN A 35 -2.35 12.16 4.33
CA ASN A 35 -3.63 11.68 3.85
C ASN A 35 -3.70 11.71 2.32
N PRO A 36 -4.29 10.70 1.66
CA PRO A 36 -4.50 10.76 0.23
C PRO A 36 -5.43 11.92 -0.13
N LYS A 37 -5.24 12.50 -1.31
CA LYS A 37 -6.10 13.60 -1.80
C LYS A 37 -7.55 13.10 -1.90
N THR A 38 -8.51 13.87 -1.41
CA THR A 38 -9.93 13.51 -1.40
C THR A 38 -10.46 13.09 -2.79
N LYS A 39 -9.98 13.75 -3.86
CA LYS A 39 -10.35 13.42 -5.25
C LYS A 39 -9.90 12.02 -5.70
N TRP A 40 -8.95 11.39 -5.02
CA TRP A 40 -8.48 10.04 -5.33
C TRP A 40 -9.29 8.96 -4.63
N VAL A 41 -9.96 9.32 -3.54
CA VAL A 41 -10.74 8.40 -2.72
C VAL A 41 -12.10 8.17 -3.36
N LYS A 42 -12.50 6.90 -3.45
CA LYS A 42 -13.82 6.50 -3.95
C LYS A 42 -14.54 5.64 -2.91
N ALA A 43 -15.87 5.66 -2.96
CA ALA A 43 -16.72 4.77 -2.17
C ALA A 43 -17.09 3.54 -2.99
N ASN A 44 -17.07 2.36 -2.37
CA ASN A 44 -17.53 1.13 -2.98
C ASN A 44 -18.99 0.87 -2.59
N PRO A 45 -19.97 1.05 -3.50
CA PRO A 45 -21.39 0.88 -3.18
C PRO A 45 -21.74 -0.57 -2.80
N TYR A 46 -20.95 -1.54 -3.24
CA TYR A 46 -21.16 -2.96 -2.94
C TYR A 46 -20.54 -3.39 -1.59
N ALA A 47 -19.81 -2.51 -0.92
CA ALA A 47 -19.18 -2.75 0.37
C ALA A 47 -19.55 -1.66 1.40
N ASN A 48 -20.86 -1.39 1.59
CA ASN A 48 -21.38 -0.38 2.51
C ASN A 48 -20.71 1.00 2.36
N ASN A 49 -20.46 1.41 1.13
CA ASN A 49 -19.75 2.65 0.81
C ASN A 49 -18.34 2.77 1.45
N ALA A 50 -17.68 1.65 1.71
CA ALA A 50 -16.31 1.65 2.20
C ALA A 50 -15.40 2.44 1.26
N LEU A 51 -14.59 3.31 1.83
CA LEU A 51 -13.67 4.16 1.09
C LEU A 51 -12.42 3.38 0.65
N TYR A 52 -11.98 3.63 -0.58
CA TYR A 52 -10.79 2.98 -1.13
C TYR A 52 -10.07 3.88 -2.13
N LEU A 53 -8.82 3.54 -2.42
CA LEU A 53 -8.07 4.10 -3.53
C LEU A 53 -8.16 3.14 -4.72
N PRO A 54 -8.55 3.60 -5.93
CA PRO A 54 -8.45 2.78 -7.14
C PRO A 54 -7.03 2.28 -7.37
N ILE A 55 -6.89 1.07 -7.92
CA ILE A 55 -5.57 0.45 -8.12
C ILE A 55 -4.60 1.32 -8.94
N GLY A 56 -5.07 2.00 -9.98
CA GLY A 56 -4.24 2.90 -10.78
C GLY A 56 -3.65 4.05 -9.96
N ILE A 57 -4.38 4.58 -8.97
CA ILE A 57 -3.86 5.60 -8.05
C ILE A 57 -2.78 5.00 -7.13
N VAL A 58 -3.01 3.78 -6.64
CA VAL A 58 -2.01 3.08 -5.79
C VAL A 58 -0.72 2.84 -6.55
N GLU A 59 -0.81 2.36 -7.80
CA GLU A 59 0.35 2.14 -8.67
C GLU A 59 1.10 3.44 -8.99
N GLU A 60 0.37 4.55 -9.27
CA GLU A 60 0.99 5.87 -9.44
C GLU A 60 1.73 6.33 -8.17
N LEU A 61 1.15 6.11 -7.00
CA LEU A 61 1.78 6.44 -5.73
C LEU A 61 3.02 5.58 -5.46
N LEU A 62 2.96 4.27 -5.77
CA LEU A 62 4.11 3.38 -5.67
C LEU A 62 5.25 3.87 -6.57
N ASN A 63 4.96 4.24 -7.82
CA ASN A 63 5.95 4.78 -8.76
C ASN A 63 6.54 6.13 -8.32
N LYS A 64 5.79 6.94 -7.56
CA LYS A 64 6.26 8.23 -7.06
C LYS A 64 7.11 8.12 -5.79
N VAL A 65 6.77 7.18 -4.92
CA VAL A 65 7.41 7.06 -3.60
C VAL A 65 8.61 6.13 -3.62
N PHE A 66 8.56 5.08 -4.45
CA PHE A 66 9.59 4.05 -4.47
C PHE A 66 10.29 4.00 -5.83
N PRO A 67 11.64 3.93 -5.86
CA PRO A 67 12.39 3.77 -7.10
C PRO A 67 12.11 2.44 -7.79
N PHE A 68 11.83 1.39 -6.99
CA PHE A 68 11.50 0.05 -7.49
C PHE A 68 10.43 -0.59 -6.61
N TRP A 69 9.49 -1.27 -7.24
CA TRP A 69 8.51 -2.11 -6.57
C TRP A 69 8.12 -3.29 -7.47
N GLN A 70 7.65 -4.36 -6.84
CA GLN A 70 7.19 -5.55 -7.54
C GLN A 70 6.12 -6.27 -6.72
N VAL A 71 5.27 -7.03 -7.40
CA VAL A 71 4.25 -7.88 -6.78
C VAL A 71 4.59 -9.32 -7.06
N GLU A 72 4.62 -10.13 -6.01
CA GLU A 72 4.80 -11.57 -6.08
C GLU A 72 3.47 -12.24 -5.66
N GLN A 73 2.88 -13.01 -6.57
CA GLN A 73 1.67 -13.78 -6.28
C GLN A 73 2.05 -15.12 -5.62
N HIS A 74 1.33 -15.50 -4.58
CA HIS A 74 1.54 -16.76 -3.87
C HIS A 74 0.62 -17.86 -4.39
N GLY A 75 1.15 -18.64 -5.32
CA GLY A 75 0.42 -19.72 -5.95
C GLY A 75 -0.68 -19.28 -6.90
N GLU A 76 -1.56 -20.19 -7.24
CA GLU A 76 -2.71 -19.92 -8.10
C GLU A 76 -3.87 -19.27 -7.34
N PRO A 77 -4.77 -18.53 -8.03
CA PRO A 77 -6.01 -18.08 -7.44
C PRO A 77 -6.81 -19.26 -6.86
N LYS A 78 -7.28 -19.12 -5.63
CA LYS A 78 -8.06 -20.15 -4.95
C LYS A 78 -9.53 -19.77 -4.90
N ILE A 79 -10.41 -20.76 -4.96
CA ILE A 79 -11.84 -20.57 -4.66
C ILE A 79 -12.06 -21.02 -3.22
N ILE A 80 -12.49 -20.08 -2.38
CA ILE A 80 -12.82 -20.32 -0.98
C ILE A 80 -14.27 -19.88 -0.74
N GLY A 81 -15.14 -20.82 -0.43
CA GLY A 81 -16.57 -20.56 -0.38
C GLY A 81 -17.09 -20.13 -1.76
N ASN A 82 -17.68 -18.93 -1.82
CA ASN A 82 -18.18 -18.33 -3.06
C ASN A 82 -17.26 -17.24 -3.65
N SER A 83 -15.99 -17.22 -3.26
CA SER A 83 -15.09 -16.12 -3.62
C SER A 83 -13.80 -16.63 -4.26
N VAL A 84 -13.29 -15.86 -5.23
CA VAL A 84 -11.92 -15.96 -5.70
C VAL A 84 -11.01 -15.24 -4.71
N VAL A 85 -9.99 -15.92 -4.23
CA VAL A 85 -9.02 -15.39 -3.27
C VAL A 85 -7.62 -15.43 -3.87
N ILE A 86 -6.91 -14.31 -3.78
CA ILE A 86 -5.53 -14.16 -4.23
C ILE A 86 -4.70 -13.59 -3.09
N SER A 87 -3.52 -14.18 -2.88
CA SER A 87 -2.54 -13.71 -1.91
C SER A 87 -1.30 -13.20 -2.64
N VAL A 88 -0.80 -12.04 -2.22
CA VAL A 88 0.39 -11.42 -2.80
C VAL A 88 1.35 -10.91 -1.73
N THR A 89 2.61 -10.74 -2.11
CA THR A 89 3.57 -9.90 -1.42
C THR A 89 3.93 -8.72 -2.32
N LEU A 90 3.63 -7.51 -1.86
CA LEU A 90 4.15 -6.28 -2.44
C LEU A 90 5.53 -6.02 -1.85
N LYS A 91 6.54 -5.97 -2.70
CA LYS A 91 7.91 -5.61 -2.33
C LYS A 91 8.21 -4.22 -2.84
N VAL A 92 8.79 -3.37 -1.99
CA VAL A 92 9.20 -2.01 -2.34
C VAL A 92 10.65 -1.80 -1.92
N TRP A 93 11.42 -1.12 -2.75
CA TRP A 93 12.78 -0.70 -2.39
C TRP A 93 12.70 0.57 -1.57
N HIS A 94 13.11 0.50 -0.30
CA HIS A 94 13.09 1.66 0.59
C HIS A 94 14.21 2.64 0.22
N PRO A 95 13.90 3.88 -0.20
CA PRO A 95 14.88 4.78 -0.81
C PRO A 95 15.98 5.25 0.15
N ILE A 96 15.74 5.19 1.46
CA ILE A 96 16.68 5.67 2.47
C ILE A 96 17.43 4.52 3.13
N LEU A 97 16.74 3.42 3.45
CA LEU A 97 17.34 2.25 4.07
C LEU A 97 18.09 1.36 3.07
N ASN A 98 17.91 1.60 1.77
CA ASN A 98 18.52 0.82 0.69
C ASN A 98 18.31 -0.70 0.84
N GLN A 99 17.06 -1.09 1.13
CA GLN A 99 16.67 -2.49 1.29
C GLN A 99 15.25 -2.73 0.82
N TRP A 100 14.95 -3.98 0.49
CA TRP A 100 13.59 -4.40 0.17
C TRP A 100 12.75 -4.53 1.44
N LEU A 101 11.57 -3.92 1.41
CA LEU A 101 10.52 -4.15 2.39
C LEU A 101 9.38 -4.93 1.74
N SER A 102 8.74 -5.82 2.51
CA SER A 102 7.71 -6.72 2.02
C SER A 102 6.42 -6.56 2.81
N TYR A 103 5.30 -6.46 2.08
CA TYR A 103 3.97 -6.28 2.64
C TYR A 103 3.02 -7.33 2.05
N ALA A 104 2.51 -8.23 2.89
CA ALA A 104 1.55 -9.23 2.45
C ALA A 104 0.15 -8.63 2.28
N GLY A 105 -0.56 -9.04 1.24
CA GLY A 105 -1.94 -8.66 0.98
C GLY A 105 -2.77 -9.83 0.49
N VAL A 106 -4.05 -9.84 0.86
CA VAL A 106 -5.02 -10.81 0.38
C VAL A 106 -6.20 -10.05 -0.21
N GLY A 107 -6.63 -10.45 -1.38
CA GLY A 107 -7.83 -9.96 -2.04
C GLY A 107 -8.83 -11.08 -2.24
N ALA A 108 -10.11 -10.80 -1.97
CA ALA A 108 -11.20 -11.72 -2.19
C ALA A 108 -12.34 -11.02 -2.93
N VAL A 109 -12.90 -11.66 -3.92
CA VAL A 109 -14.04 -11.16 -4.70
C VAL A 109 -15.07 -12.27 -4.85
N PRO A 110 -16.34 -12.03 -4.48
CA PRO A 110 -17.40 -12.99 -4.68
C PRO A 110 -17.57 -13.36 -6.15
N ILE A 111 -17.76 -14.64 -6.43
CA ILE A 111 -18.04 -15.14 -7.78
C ILE A 111 -19.48 -14.79 -8.14
N GLU A 112 -19.66 -14.09 -9.25
CA GLU A 112 -21.00 -13.73 -9.74
C GLU A 112 -21.71 -14.97 -10.28
N VAL A 113 -22.90 -15.26 -9.75
CA VAL A 113 -23.82 -16.27 -10.27
C VAL A 113 -24.96 -15.61 -11.04
N GLN A 114 -25.71 -16.40 -11.81
CA GLN A 114 -26.88 -15.92 -12.56
C GLN A 114 -27.93 -15.33 -11.62
N GLN A 115 -28.65 -14.33 -12.10
CA GLN A 115 -29.69 -13.66 -11.32
C GLN A 115 -30.72 -14.66 -10.79
N GLY A 116 -31.00 -14.61 -9.49
CA GLY A 116 -31.94 -15.51 -8.81
C GLY A 116 -31.32 -16.85 -8.36
N ALA A 117 -30.08 -17.13 -8.70
CA ALA A 117 -29.37 -18.32 -8.19
C ALA A 117 -28.83 -18.07 -6.78
N HIS A 118 -28.73 -19.15 -6.00
CA HIS A 118 -28.06 -19.08 -4.70
C HIS A 118 -26.56 -18.75 -4.88
N PRO A 119 -25.96 -17.88 -4.04
CA PRO A 119 -24.55 -17.45 -4.20
C PRO A 119 -23.52 -18.60 -4.18
N THR A 120 -23.90 -19.78 -3.68
CA THR A 120 -23.05 -20.98 -3.66
C THR A 120 -23.42 -22.01 -4.73
N ASP A 121 -24.33 -21.68 -5.63
CA ASP A 121 -24.68 -22.58 -6.75
C ASP A 121 -23.69 -22.43 -7.89
N PHE A 122 -22.58 -23.15 -7.80
CA PHE A 122 -21.50 -23.11 -8.79
C PHE A 122 -21.90 -23.68 -10.16
N THR A 123 -23.06 -24.34 -10.28
CA THR A 123 -23.59 -24.78 -11.57
C THR A 123 -24.15 -23.62 -12.38
N LYS A 124 -24.41 -22.47 -11.74
CA LYS A 124 -24.96 -21.26 -12.32
C LYS A 124 -23.99 -20.06 -12.29
N ILE A 125 -22.69 -20.33 -12.32
CA ILE A 125 -21.68 -19.28 -12.43
C ILE A 125 -21.85 -18.55 -13.77
N ASN A 126 -21.76 -17.23 -13.71
CA ASN A 126 -21.72 -16.39 -14.90
C ASN A 126 -20.47 -16.71 -15.73
N ALA A 127 -20.63 -17.07 -17.01
CA ALA A 127 -19.52 -17.54 -17.86
C ALA A 127 -18.31 -16.57 -17.92
N LYS A 128 -18.57 -15.26 -17.73
CA LYS A 128 -17.52 -14.22 -17.72
C LYS A 128 -17.06 -13.80 -16.30
N ALA A 129 -17.62 -14.41 -15.25
CA ALA A 129 -17.35 -13.98 -13.88
C ALA A 129 -15.87 -14.08 -13.52
N LEU A 130 -15.21 -15.20 -13.80
CA LEU A 130 -13.82 -15.42 -13.46
C LEU A 130 -12.86 -14.45 -14.20
N HIS A 131 -13.14 -14.13 -15.47
CA HIS A 131 -12.36 -13.12 -16.21
C HIS A 131 -12.36 -11.76 -15.56
N LYS A 132 -13.45 -11.39 -14.87
CA LYS A 132 -13.60 -10.12 -14.15
C LYS A 132 -13.09 -10.23 -12.71
N ASN A 133 -13.42 -11.32 -12.03
CA ASN A 133 -13.20 -11.46 -10.60
C ASN A 133 -11.74 -11.74 -10.24
N VAL A 134 -10.99 -12.49 -11.08
CA VAL A 134 -9.57 -12.76 -10.84
C VAL A 134 -8.73 -11.47 -10.89
N PRO A 135 -8.81 -10.62 -11.92
CA PRO A 135 -8.10 -9.33 -11.91
C PRO A 135 -8.54 -8.40 -10.76
N ALA A 136 -9.83 -8.41 -10.42
CA ALA A 136 -10.33 -7.62 -9.29
C ALA A 136 -9.76 -8.10 -7.95
N ALA A 137 -9.71 -9.42 -7.72
CA ALA A 137 -9.11 -9.99 -6.52
C ALA A 137 -7.61 -9.65 -6.42
N MET A 138 -6.87 -9.68 -7.55
CA MET A 138 -5.48 -9.25 -7.60
C MET A 138 -5.35 -7.77 -7.20
N SER A 139 -6.16 -6.89 -7.77
CA SER A 139 -6.16 -5.46 -7.44
C SER A 139 -6.43 -5.21 -5.95
N PHE A 140 -7.39 -5.93 -5.37
CA PHE A 140 -7.65 -5.85 -3.92
C PHE A 140 -6.51 -6.37 -3.07
N ALA A 141 -5.84 -7.45 -3.50
CA ALA A 141 -4.67 -7.99 -2.80
C ALA A 141 -3.53 -6.96 -2.75
N VAL A 142 -3.22 -6.33 -3.89
CA VAL A 142 -2.19 -5.28 -3.98
C VAL A 142 -2.58 -4.06 -3.15
N ASN A 143 -3.83 -3.60 -3.22
CA ASN A 143 -4.31 -2.48 -2.40
C ASN A 143 -4.19 -2.78 -0.90
N ASN A 144 -4.55 -3.99 -0.47
CA ASN A 144 -4.46 -4.39 0.93
C ASN A 144 -3.01 -4.54 1.42
N ALA A 145 -2.09 -4.92 0.55
CA ALA A 145 -0.65 -4.89 0.83
C ALA A 145 -0.16 -3.44 0.97
N ALA A 146 -0.48 -2.57 0.00
CA ALA A 146 -0.05 -1.17 -0.03
C ALA A 146 -0.56 -0.35 1.18
N LYS A 147 -1.76 -0.61 1.67
CA LYS A 147 -2.31 0.03 2.90
C LYS A 147 -1.38 -0.12 4.11
N LYS A 148 -0.57 -1.18 4.19
CA LYS A 148 0.36 -1.39 5.29
C LYS A 148 1.58 -0.47 5.26
N ILE A 149 1.83 0.21 4.13
CA ILE A 149 2.91 1.18 3.99
C ILE A 149 2.61 2.44 4.80
N GLY A 150 1.37 2.97 4.73
CA GLY A 150 1.01 4.18 5.46
C GLY A 150 -0.32 4.82 5.01
N LYS A 151 -0.63 5.97 5.59
CA LYS A 151 -1.88 6.71 5.35
C LYS A 151 -2.06 7.13 3.89
N LEU A 152 -0.97 7.46 3.19
CA LEU A 152 -0.98 7.84 1.79
C LEU A 152 -1.61 6.76 0.90
N PHE A 153 -1.45 5.48 1.28
CA PHE A 153 -2.02 4.32 0.61
C PHE A 153 -3.39 3.89 1.17
N GLY A 154 -4.01 4.72 2.00
CA GLY A 154 -5.37 4.52 2.49
C GLY A 154 -5.52 3.61 3.72
N SER A 155 -4.46 3.45 4.54
CA SER A 155 -4.49 2.57 5.73
C SER A 155 -5.59 2.91 6.73
N HIS A 156 -6.07 4.15 6.77
CA HIS A 156 -7.02 4.65 7.77
C HIS A 156 -8.38 5.06 7.22
N LEU A 157 -8.61 4.95 5.90
CA LEU A 157 -9.82 5.49 5.26
C LEU A 157 -11.15 4.99 5.86
N ASN A 158 -11.18 3.81 6.46
CA ASN A 158 -12.38 3.21 7.07
C ASN A 158 -12.24 2.97 8.57
N ARG A 159 -11.19 3.51 9.20
CA ARG A 159 -10.98 3.39 10.64
C ARG A 159 -11.62 4.56 11.36
N LYS A 160 -12.45 4.28 12.37
CA LYS A 160 -13.11 5.28 13.21
C LYS A 160 -12.25 5.72 14.40
N ASP A 161 -11.21 4.97 14.72
CA ASP A 161 -10.34 5.04 15.89
C ASP A 161 -8.92 5.55 15.58
N SER A 162 -8.73 6.19 14.41
CA SER A 162 -7.42 6.61 13.94
C SER A 162 -6.98 8.00 14.40
N GLU A 163 -7.64 8.60 15.36
CA GLU A 163 -7.23 9.84 16.00
C GLU A 163 -6.32 9.55 17.19
N ILE A 164 -5.03 9.37 16.92
CA ILE A 164 -3.94 9.40 17.90
C ILE A 164 -3.00 10.53 17.53
#